data_c29b50f77a536615c48ed7dbfc90bd9e
#
_entry.id   c29b50f77a536615c48ed7dbfc90bd9e
#
_cell.length_a   1.000
_cell.length_b   1.000
_cell.length_c   1.000
_cell.angle_alpha   90.00
_cell.angle_beta   90.00
_cell.angle_gamma   90.00
#
_symmetry.space_group_name_H-M   'P 1'
#
loop_
_entity.id
_entity.type
_entity.pdbx_description
1 polymer ?
#
loop_
_entity_poly.entity_id
_entity_poly.type
_entity_poly.pdbx_seq_one_letter_code
_entity_poly.pdbx_strand_id
1 'polypeptide(L)'
;MRKAITAFVRYPFYAQALVFLTLVFGIAALFSIRKASFPITESRLITVSVTYQGATPKEMEEGVTTLVENALRGVVGVKEISSKSMENQSLVSILIRTDYDVDVVLNDIKNAIDKISNFPAGAENPVITKTKTTSLSGFLALTQTRGPEDIMSLKRKAQRIEDDFLGSGLIS
;
A
#
# COMPACT_ATOMS: atom_id res chain seq x y z
N MET A 1 5.26 -12.84 -49.78
CA MET A 1 6.52 -12.36 -49.18
C MET A 1 7.59 -11.92 -50.17
N ARG A 2 7.93 -12.70 -51.20
CA ARG A 2 8.96 -12.33 -52.22
C ARG A 2 8.73 -10.96 -52.89
N LYS A 3 7.47 -10.61 -53.25
CA LYS A 3 7.13 -9.33 -53.91
C LYS A 3 7.37 -8.11 -53.01
N ALA A 4 7.16 -8.23 -51.68
CA ALA A 4 7.42 -7.14 -50.74
C ALA A 4 8.94 -6.89 -50.62
N ILE A 5 9.73 -7.94 -50.48
CA ILE A 5 11.21 -7.84 -50.41
C ILE A 5 11.80 -7.20 -51.68
N THR A 6 11.29 -7.57 -52.86
CA THR A 6 11.75 -7.01 -54.15
C THR A 6 11.40 -5.53 -54.26
N ALA A 7 10.27 -5.08 -53.75
CA ALA A 7 9.88 -3.67 -53.73
C ALA A 7 10.81 -2.84 -52.82
N PHE A 8 11.20 -3.37 -51.66
CA PHE A 8 12.12 -2.71 -50.71
C PHE A 8 13.53 -2.55 -51.30
N VAL A 9 14.01 -3.57 -52.05
CA VAL A 9 15.33 -3.53 -52.71
C VAL A 9 15.34 -2.55 -53.90
N ARG A 10 14.22 -2.46 -54.63
CA ARG A 10 14.11 -1.64 -55.84
C ARG A 10 13.88 -0.15 -55.55
N TYR A 11 13.29 0.18 -54.40
CA TYR A 11 12.98 1.55 -53.99
C TYR A 11 13.51 1.83 -52.58
N PRO A 12 14.74 2.37 -52.45
CA PRO A 12 15.36 2.63 -51.14
C PRO A 12 14.57 3.60 -50.25
N PHE A 13 13.69 4.41 -50.88
CA PHE A 13 12.79 5.33 -50.14
C PHE A 13 11.88 4.61 -49.15
N TYR A 14 11.34 3.42 -49.49
CA TYR A 14 10.49 2.66 -48.59
C TYR A 14 11.25 2.14 -47.37
N ALA A 15 12.50 1.75 -47.56
CA ALA A 15 13.34 1.31 -46.45
C ALA A 15 13.68 2.45 -45.50
N GLN A 16 14.01 3.65 -46.04
CA GLN A 16 14.28 4.84 -45.24
C GLN A 16 13.03 5.32 -44.51
N ALA A 17 11.85 5.33 -45.16
CA ALA A 17 10.59 5.70 -44.54
C ALA A 17 10.21 4.77 -43.37
N LEU A 18 10.47 3.45 -43.50
CA LEU A 18 10.21 2.49 -42.45
C LEU A 18 11.13 2.71 -41.24
N VAL A 19 12.43 2.95 -41.48
CA VAL A 19 13.39 3.25 -40.41
C VAL A 19 12.99 4.55 -39.69
N PHE A 20 12.65 5.58 -40.43
CA PHE A 20 12.19 6.85 -39.84
C PHE A 20 10.92 6.69 -39.00
N LEU A 21 9.93 5.94 -39.52
CA LEU A 21 8.70 5.63 -38.82
C LEU A 21 8.98 4.88 -37.50
N THR A 22 9.83 3.85 -37.54
CA THR A 22 10.22 3.08 -36.37
C THR A 22 10.89 3.95 -35.32
N LEU A 23 11.76 4.87 -35.76
CA LEU A 23 12.48 5.80 -34.87
C LEU A 23 11.52 6.79 -34.20
N VAL A 24 10.56 7.35 -34.97
CA VAL A 24 9.52 8.26 -34.42
C VAL A 24 8.63 7.53 -33.41
N PHE A 25 8.16 6.32 -33.73
CA PHE A 25 7.36 5.53 -32.81
C PHE A 25 8.16 5.09 -31.57
N GLY A 26 9.44 4.75 -31.74
CA GLY A 26 10.32 4.42 -30.61
C GLY A 26 10.50 5.58 -29.64
N ILE A 27 10.74 6.79 -30.16
CA ILE A 27 10.85 8.00 -29.35
C ILE A 27 9.51 8.32 -28.65
N ALA A 28 8.39 8.27 -29.38
CA ALA A 28 7.07 8.49 -28.80
C ALA A 28 6.74 7.48 -27.68
N ALA A 29 7.11 6.22 -27.86
CA ALA A 29 6.96 5.18 -26.85
C ALA A 29 7.76 5.48 -25.57
N LEU A 30 9.02 5.98 -25.71
CA LEU A 30 9.84 6.36 -24.56
C LEU A 30 9.20 7.45 -23.69
N PHE A 31 8.52 8.43 -24.30
CA PHE A 31 7.77 9.46 -23.57
C PHE A 31 6.47 8.95 -22.99
N SER A 32 5.89 7.89 -23.53
CA SER A 32 4.63 7.30 -23.07
C SER A 32 4.80 6.30 -21.93
N ILE A 33 6.00 5.81 -21.67
CA ILE A 33 6.27 4.86 -20.58
C ILE A 33 6.14 5.58 -19.25
N ARG A 34 5.12 5.21 -18.48
CA ARG A 34 5.00 5.65 -17.08
C ARG A 34 6.09 4.97 -16.25
N LYS A 35 7.04 5.75 -15.79
CA LYS A 35 8.10 5.29 -14.87
C LYS A 35 7.52 5.21 -13.47
N ALA A 36 7.03 4.04 -13.06
CA ALA A 36 6.72 3.75 -11.67
C ALA A 36 7.82 2.86 -11.11
N SER A 37 8.65 3.39 -10.23
CA SER A 37 9.69 2.60 -9.54
C SER A 37 9.08 1.53 -8.61
N PHE A 38 7.91 1.81 -8.08
CA PHE A 38 7.10 0.87 -7.30
C PHE A 38 5.65 0.95 -7.77
N PRO A 39 4.97 -0.20 -7.99
CA PRO A 39 3.55 -0.18 -8.29
C PRO A 39 2.82 0.39 -7.06
N ILE A 40 2.05 1.45 -7.25
CA ILE A 40 1.11 1.94 -6.23
C ILE A 40 -0.01 0.90 -6.18
N THR A 41 0.19 -0.12 -5.36
CA THR A 41 -0.85 -1.12 -5.11
C THR A 41 -1.66 -0.60 -3.93
N GLU A 42 -2.94 -0.36 -4.14
CA GLU A 42 -3.84 -0.03 -3.03
C GLU A 42 -3.74 -1.13 -1.97
N SER A 43 -3.54 -0.73 -0.73
CA SER A 43 -3.55 -1.68 0.37
C SER A 43 -4.93 -2.28 0.51
N ARG A 44 -5.01 -3.59 0.32
CA ARG A 44 -6.23 -4.37 0.50
C ARG A 44 -6.31 -4.97 1.89
N LEU A 45 -5.57 -4.39 2.82
CA LEU A 45 -5.52 -4.82 4.20
C LEU A 45 -6.34 -3.87 5.08
N ILE A 46 -7.31 -4.43 5.79
CA ILE A 46 -8.08 -3.76 6.82
C ILE A 46 -7.67 -4.37 8.15
N THR A 47 -7.44 -3.54 9.15
CA THR A 47 -7.11 -3.97 10.50
C THR A 47 -8.20 -3.54 11.47
N VAL A 48 -8.68 -4.47 12.25
CA VAL A 48 -9.60 -4.25 13.37
C VAL A 48 -8.82 -4.42 14.67
N SER A 49 -8.80 -3.40 15.49
CA SER A 49 -8.14 -3.39 16.79
C SER A 49 -9.19 -3.26 17.88
N VAL A 50 -9.11 -4.10 18.89
CA VAL A 50 -9.96 -4.01 20.09
C VAL A 50 -9.06 -4.01 21.32
N THR A 51 -9.27 -3.03 22.20
CA THR A 51 -8.57 -2.93 23.47
C THR A 51 -9.47 -3.48 24.59
N TYR A 52 -8.91 -4.33 25.44
CA TYR A 52 -9.54 -4.79 26.66
C TYR A 52 -8.52 -4.78 27.78
N GLN A 53 -8.52 -3.71 28.59
CA GLN A 53 -7.51 -3.51 29.62
C GLN A 53 -7.62 -4.57 30.73
N GLY A 54 -6.47 -5.12 31.13
CA GLY A 54 -6.37 -6.15 32.13
C GLY A 54 -6.65 -7.57 31.64
N ALA A 55 -7.01 -7.75 30.37
CA ALA A 55 -7.26 -9.06 29.81
C ALA A 55 -5.96 -9.79 29.43
N THR A 56 -5.89 -11.05 29.80
CA THR A 56 -4.82 -11.96 29.33
C THR A 56 -5.00 -12.29 27.84
N PRO A 57 -3.95 -12.74 27.13
CA PRO A 57 -4.08 -13.15 25.73
C PRO A 57 -5.15 -14.21 25.46
N LYS A 58 -5.38 -15.11 26.42
CA LYS A 58 -6.42 -16.14 26.31
C LYS A 58 -7.83 -15.55 26.43
N GLU A 59 -8.03 -14.65 27.37
CA GLU A 59 -9.32 -13.93 27.53
C GLU A 59 -9.61 -13.05 26.31
N MET A 60 -8.58 -12.43 25.74
CA MET A 60 -8.70 -11.69 24.48
C MET A 60 -9.11 -12.60 23.32
N GLU A 61 -8.52 -13.78 23.22
CA GLU A 61 -8.83 -14.75 22.16
C GLU A 61 -10.28 -15.25 22.26
N GLU A 62 -10.67 -15.72 23.44
CA GLU A 62 -11.99 -16.31 23.67
C GLU A 62 -13.12 -15.26 23.70
N GLY A 63 -12.88 -14.10 24.32
CA GLY A 63 -13.89 -13.08 24.58
C GLY A 63 -14.02 -12.02 23.49
N VAL A 64 -12.99 -11.80 22.67
CA VAL A 64 -12.95 -10.71 21.69
C VAL A 64 -12.60 -11.22 20.29
N THR A 65 -11.43 -11.84 20.14
CA THR A 65 -10.90 -12.20 18.82
C THR A 65 -11.80 -13.17 18.09
N THR A 66 -12.24 -14.23 18.77
CA THR A 66 -13.15 -15.24 18.21
C THR A 66 -14.50 -14.66 17.79
N LEU A 67 -15.04 -13.69 18.55
CA LEU A 67 -16.30 -13.02 18.19
C LEU A 67 -16.15 -12.20 16.91
N VAL A 68 -15.06 -11.43 16.80
CA VAL A 68 -14.75 -10.64 15.59
C VAL A 68 -14.53 -11.55 14.38
N GLU A 69 -13.73 -12.61 14.51
CA GLU A 69 -13.51 -13.57 13.43
C GLU A 69 -14.80 -14.22 12.94
N ASN A 70 -15.66 -14.64 13.86
CA ASN A 70 -16.94 -15.26 13.51
C ASN A 70 -17.87 -14.27 12.77
N ALA A 71 -17.92 -13.02 13.20
CA ALA A 71 -18.70 -11.98 12.51
C ALA A 71 -18.17 -11.72 11.08
N LEU A 72 -16.84 -11.80 10.89
CA LEU A 72 -16.19 -11.54 9.61
C LEU A 72 -16.25 -12.69 8.62
N ARG A 73 -16.45 -13.93 9.07
CA ARG A 73 -16.54 -15.13 8.19
C ARG A 73 -17.67 -15.05 7.15
N GLY A 74 -18.73 -14.29 7.46
CA GLY A 74 -19.86 -14.09 6.55
C GLY A 74 -19.71 -12.94 5.57
N VAL A 75 -18.65 -12.15 5.66
CA VAL A 75 -18.45 -10.96 4.81
C VAL A 75 -17.91 -11.37 3.45
N VAL A 76 -18.65 -11.01 2.40
CA VAL A 76 -18.26 -11.28 1.01
C VAL A 76 -17.07 -10.39 0.63
N GLY A 77 -16.11 -10.94 -0.12
CA GLY A 77 -14.91 -10.21 -0.55
C GLY A 77 -13.70 -10.36 0.36
N VAL A 78 -13.86 -10.98 1.54
CA VAL A 78 -12.74 -11.36 2.40
C VAL A 78 -11.99 -12.54 1.79
N LYS A 79 -10.67 -12.44 1.67
CA LYS A 79 -9.78 -13.50 1.19
C LYS A 79 -9.21 -14.31 2.33
N GLU A 80 -8.73 -13.61 3.35
CA GLU A 80 -8.03 -14.21 4.48
C GLU A 80 -8.23 -13.36 5.73
N ILE A 81 -8.37 -13.98 6.86
CA ILE A 81 -8.44 -13.35 8.19
C ILE A 81 -7.27 -13.92 8.99
N SER A 82 -6.45 -13.04 9.53
CA SER A 82 -5.35 -13.39 10.44
C SER A 82 -5.48 -12.56 11.70
N SER A 83 -5.44 -13.20 12.86
CA SER A 83 -5.61 -12.55 14.14
C SER A 83 -4.39 -12.74 15.05
N LYS A 84 -4.21 -11.78 15.95
CA LYS A 84 -3.20 -11.82 16.98
C LYS A 84 -3.79 -11.30 18.29
N SER A 85 -3.93 -12.19 19.26
CA SER A 85 -4.32 -11.86 20.63
C SER A 85 -3.09 -11.60 21.47
N MET A 86 -3.04 -10.42 22.06
CA MET A 86 -1.97 -9.97 22.95
C MET A 86 -2.59 -9.56 24.29
N GLU A 87 -1.75 -9.30 25.26
CA GLU A 87 -2.21 -8.71 26.52
C GLU A 87 -2.83 -7.35 26.26
N ASN A 88 -4.04 -7.13 26.75
CA ASN A 88 -4.84 -5.91 26.59
C ASN A 88 -5.29 -5.56 25.16
N GLN A 89 -4.90 -6.28 24.12
CA GLN A 89 -5.22 -5.92 22.74
C GLN A 89 -5.41 -7.14 21.84
N SER A 90 -6.43 -7.06 20.99
CA SER A 90 -6.61 -7.95 19.82
C SER A 90 -6.42 -7.16 18.53
N LEU A 91 -5.68 -7.75 17.58
CA LEU A 91 -5.51 -7.24 16.24
C LEU A 91 -6.01 -8.30 15.25
N VAL A 92 -7.03 -7.96 14.46
CA VAL A 92 -7.55 -8.81 13.39
C VAL A 92 -7.26 -8.15 12.05
N SER A 93 -6.44 -8.77 11.25
CA SER A 93 -6.03 -8.31 9.92
C SER A 93 -6.83 -9.04 8.85
N ILE A 94 -7.47 -8.31 7.98
CA ILE A 94 -8.39 -8.81 6.96
C ILE A 94 -7.84 -8.46 5.59
N LEU A 95 -7.48 -9.47 4.81
CA LEU A 95 -7.05 -9.30 3.43
C LEU A 95 -8.25 -9.40 2.49
N ILE A 96 -8.46 -8.39 1.65
CA ILE A 96 -9.56 -8.33 0.69
C ILE A 96 -9.13 -8.91 -0.65
N ARG A 97 -10.04 -9.62 -1.33
CA ARG A 97 -9.85 -10.16 -2.68
C ARG A 97 -9.70 -9.02 -3.70
N THR A 98 -8.96 -9.31 -4.77
CA THR A 98 -8.65 -8.33 -5.84
C THR A 98 -9.86 -7.92 -6.69
N ASP A 99 -10.86 -8.76 -6.75
CA ASP A 99 -12.09 -8.60 -7.53
C ASP A 99 -13.17 -7.77 -6.80
N TYR A 100 -12.92 -7.32 -5.56
CA TYR A 100 -13.86 -6.54 -4.76
C TYR A 100 -13.32 -5.14 -4.47
N ASP A 101 -14.25 -4.17 -4.37
CA ASP A 101 -13.95 -2.82 -3.92
C ASP A 101 -13.70 -2.80 -2.42
N VAL A 102 -12.56 -2.20 -2.02
CA VAL A 102 -12.11 -2.17 -0.63
C VAL A 102 -13.06 -1.37 0.26
N ASP A 103 -13.64 -0.27 -0.27
CA ASP A 103 -14.49 0.61 0.52
C ASP A 103 -15.88 0.01 0.74
N VAL A 104 -16.39 -0.75 -0.22
CA VAL A 104 -17.63 -1.54 -0.06
C VAL A 104 -17.44 -2.61 1.02
N VAL A 105 -16.37 -3.41 0.91
CA VAL A 105 -16.08 -4.46 1.90
C VAL A 105 -15.80 -3.87 3.29
N LEU A 106 -15.16 -2.69 3.37
CA LEU A 106 -14.95 -1.98 4.64
C LEU A 106 -16.28 -1.65 5.34
N ASN A 107 -17.28 -1.18 4.58
CA ASN A 107 -18.60 -0.90 5.13
C ASN A 107 -19.31 -2.19 5.60
N ASP A 108 -19.17 -3.28 4.85
CA ASP A 108 -19.74 -4.57 5.25
C ASP A 108 -19.05 -5.12 6.52
N ILE A 109 -17.74 -4.96 6.65
CA ILE A 109 -16.98 -5.28 7.86
C ILE A 109 -17.48 -4.47 9.05
N LYS A 110 -17.65 -3.13 8.88
CA LYS A 110 -18.21 -2.27 9.95
C LYS A 110 -19.58 -2.76 10.39
N ASN A 111 -20.47 -2.98 9.44
CA ASN A 111 -21.83 -3.46 9.72
C ASN A 111 -21.83 -4.84 10.41
N ALA A 112 -20.89 -5.72 10.08
CA ALA A 112 -20.75 -7.04 10.70
C ALA A 112 -20.26 -6.93 12.16
N ILE A 113 -19.30 -6.04 12.41
CA ILE A 113 -18.74 -5.80 13.75
C ILE A 113 -19.73 -5.09 14.66
N ASP A 114 -20.47 -4.09 14.15
CA ASP A 114 -21.48 -3.34 14.89
C ASP A 114 -22.65 -4.23 15.37
N LYS A 115 -22.86 -5.38 14.74
CA LYS A 115 -23.85 -6.38 15.15
C LYS A 115 -23.40 -7.25 16.32
N ILE A 116 -22.13 -7.19 16.71
CA ILE A 116 -21.61 -7.96 17.85
C ILE A 116 -22.09 -7.32 19.14
N SER A 117 -23.06 -7.93 19.80
CA SER A 117 -23.63 -7.43 21.07
C SER A 117 -22.97 -8.02 22.33
N ASN A 118 -22.14 -9.04 22.19
CA ASN A 118 -21.65 -9.84 23.30
C ASN A 118 -20.17 -9.55 23.66
N PHE A 119 -19.69 -8.32 23.41
CA PHE A 119 -18.36 -7.94 23.90
C PHE A 119 -18.34 -7.90 25.43
N PRO A 120 -17.22 -8.30 26.07
CA PRO A 120 -17.04 -8.11 27.51
C PRO A 120 -17.22 -6.64 27.91
N ALA A 121 -17.84 -6.39 29.09
CA ALA A 121 -18.14 -5.04 29.55
C ALA A 121 -16.91 -4.11 29.70
N GLY A 122 -15.72 -4.67 29.78
CA GLY A 122 -14.44 -3.91 29.84
C GLY A 122 -13.75 -3.72 28.49
N ALA A 123 -14.30 -4.28 27.40
CA ALA A 123 -13.72 -4.09 26.07
C ALA A 123 -14.13 -2.74 25.48
N GLU A 124 -13.18 -2.04 24.89
CA GLU A 124 -13.44 -0.80 24.15
C GLU A 124 -14.05 -1.10 22.78
N ASN A 125 -14.68 -0.09 22.19
CA ASN A 125 -15.25 -0.23 20.84
C ASN A 125 -14.18 -0.58 19.82
N PRO A 126 -14.46 -1.52 18.89
CA PRO A 126 -13.52 -1.88 17.82
C PRO A 126 -13.14 -0.69 16.95
N VAL A 127 -11.85 -0.48 16.75
CA VAL A 127 -11.30 0.53 15.83
C VAL A 127 -10.94 -0.14 14.51
N ILE A 128 -11.58 0.28 13.43
CA ILE A 128 -11.38 -0.28 12.09
C ILE A 128 -10.56 0.70 11.26
N THR A 129 -9.41 0.26 10.80
CA THR A 129 -8.46 1.08 10.05
C THR A 129 -8.13 0.43 8.71
N LYS A 130 -8.30 1.18 7.61
CA LYS A 130 -7.76 0.81 6.29
C LYS A 130 -6.25 1.09 6.31
N THR A 131 -5.43 0.07 6.15
CA THR A 131 -3.98 0.26 6.09
C THR A 131 -3.63 1.01 4.81
N LYS A 132 -3.10 2.22 4.93
CA LYS A 132 -2.56 2.94 3.78
C LYS A 132 -1.18 2.37 3.45
N THR A 133 -0.96 1.97 2.20
CA THR A 133 0.38 1.62 1.75
C THR A 133 1.15 2.91 1.56
N THR A 134 2.02 3.24 2.49
CA THR A 134 3.00 4.31 2.30
C THR A 134 4.15 3.72 1.49
N SER A 135 4.28 4.13 0.24
CA SER A 135 5.46 3.75 -0.56
C SER A 135 6.65 4.55 -0.04
N LEU A 136 7.69 3.84 0.36
CA LEU A 136 8.96 4.47 0.70
C LEU A 136 9.59 4.99 -0.59
N SER A 137 9.54 6.30 -0.80
CA SER A 137 9.99 6.92 -2.06
C SER A 137 11.52 7.05 -2.13
N GLY A 138 12.22 6.97 -1.02
CA GLY A 138 13.67 7.05 -0.98
C GLY A 138 14.25 7.10 0.43
N PHE A 139 15.55 6.96 0.51
CA PHE A 139 16.34 7.16 1.73
C PHE A 139 17.33 8.30 1.49
N LEU A 140 17.39 9.23 2.41
CA LEU A 140 18.44 10.25 2.47
C LEU A 140 19.36 9.94 3.65
N ALA A 141 20.62 9.65 3.38
CA ALA A 141 21.63 9.46 4.41
C ALA A 141 22.54 10.70 4.49
N LEU A 142 22.55 11.37 5.63
CA LEU A 142 23.49 12.44 5.92
C LEU A 142 24.72 11.88 6.61
N THR A 143 25.86 11.93 5.94
CA THR A 143 27.15 11.50 6.50
C THR A 143 28.10 12.67 6.64
N GLN A 144 28.84 12.70 7.72
CA GLN A 144 29.89 13.69 7.94
C GLN A 144 31.18 13.22 7.26
N THR A 145 31.71 14.04 6.36
CA THR A 145 32.93 13.72 5.59
C THR A 145 34.17 14.37 6.17
N ARG A 146 34.06 15.44 6.97
CA ARG A 146 35.20 16.17 7.56
C ARG A 146 34.84 16.92 8.84
N GLY A 147 35.65 16.76 9.90
CA GLY A 147 35.61 17.52 11.14
C GLY A 147 34.62 17.00 12.19
N PRO A 148 34.83 17.35 13.47
CA PRO A 148 33.90 17.00 14.55
C PRO A 148 32.71 17.97 14.53
N GLU A 149 31.68 17.67 13.72
CA GLU A 149 30.40 18.35 13.86
C GLU A 149 29.58 17.67 14.96
N ASP A 150 28.94 18.48 15.79
CA ASP A 150 28.05 18.01 16.83
C ASP A 150 26.83 17.31 16.20
N ILE A 151 26.42 16.18 16.76
CA ILE A 151 25.24 15.40 16.38
C ILE A 151 23.99 16.30 16.29
N MET A 152 23.92 17.34 17.13
CA MET A 152 22.86 18.34 17.13
C MET A 152 22.82 19.19 15.85
N SER A 153 23.97 19.46 15.23
CA SER A 153 24.04 20.22 13.98
C SER A 153 23.58 19.37 12.80
N LEU A 154 23.93 18.08 12.81
CA LEU A 154 23.46 17.10 11.82
C LEU A 154 21.94 16.91 11.89
N LYS A 155 21.39 16.80 13.10
CA LYS A 155 19.94 16.70 13.32
C LYS A 155 19.21 17.94 12.80
N ARG A 156 19.72 19.14 13.07
CA ARG A 156 19.10 20.39 12.55
C ARG A 156 19.15 20.46 11.02
N LYS A 157 20.22 20.00 10.38
CA LYS A 157 20.32 19.91 8.91
C LYS A 157 19.31 18.90 8.35
N ALA A 158 19.15 17.75 9.00
CA ALA A 158 18.15 16.73 8.61
C ALA A 158 16.73 17.29 8.70
N GLN A 159 16.39 17.95 9.79
CA GLN A 159 15.07 18.57 9.98
C GLN A 159 14.76 19.66 8.93
N ARG A 160 15.73 20.50 8.57
CA ARG A 160 15.52 21.49 7.49
C ARG A 160 15.24 20.84 6.15
N ILE A 161 15.97 19.77 5.83
CA ILE A 161 15.76 19.02 4.57
C ILE A 161 14.38 18.39 4.57
N GLU A 162 13.94 17.84 5.71
CA GLU A 162 12.59 17.26 5.88
C GLU A 162 11.52 18.34 5.66
N ASP A 163 11.66 19.51 6.29
CA ASP A 163 10.73 20.63 6.16
C ASP A 163 10.68 21.16 4.70
N ASP A 164 11.84 21.25 4.04
CA ASP A 164 11.94 21.69 2.64
C ASP A 164 11.24 20.67 1.69
N PHE A 165 11.39 19.37 1.94
CA PHE A 165 10.71 18.33 1.17
C PHE A 165 9.20 18.36 1.39
N LEU A 166 8.75 18.48 2.63
CA LEU A 166 7.32 18.59 2.95
C LEU A 166 6.72 19.88 2.38
N GLY A 167 7.46 20.99 2.41
CA GLY A 167 7.03 22.27 1.85
C GLY A 167 7.00 22.31 0.32
N SER A 168 7.74 21.44 -0.35
CA SER A 168 7.78 21.38 -1.83
C SER A 168 6.52 20.78 -2.47
N GLY A 169 5.63 20.14 -1.69
CA GLY A 169 4.43 19.47 -2.18
C GLY A 169 4.70 18.24 -3.07
N LEU A 170 5.94 17.81 -3.17
CA LEU A 170 6.35 16.63 -3.96
C LEU A 170 6.13 15.31 -3.22
N ILE A 171 5.91 15.40 -1.89
CA ILE A 171 5.70 14.26 -0.98
C ILE A 171 4.46 14.59 -0.13
N SER A 172 3.44 13.75 -0.21
CA SER A 172 2.22 13.82 0.61
C SER A 172 2.01 12.53 1.38
#